data_6a5957f8b1da594afb58aa3f7e9628c8
#
_entry.id   6a5957f8b1da594afb58aa3f7e9628c8
#
_cell.length_a   1.000
_cell.length_b   1.000
_cell.length_c   1.000
_cell.angle_alpha   90.00
_cell.angle_beta   90.00
_cell.angle_gamma   90.00
#
_symmetry.space_group_name_H-M   'P 1'
#
loop_
_entity.id
_entity.type
_entity.pdbx_description
1 polymer ?
#
loop_
_entity_poly.entity_id
_entity_poly.type
_entity_poly.pdbx_seq_one_letter_code
_entity_poly.pdbx_strand_id
1 'polypeptide(L)'
;MKTKHRGQMSESFLTAVFLSLSGGLQDAYTYLFRGKVFANAQTGNIVLMAVHAFAGEWGRVLHYLVPLCFFALGVFAAELMHQKLQNLQRLHWRQLVVLGEVLLLFAVGFLPQSQNLLANAIVSFSCAMQVQAFRKVNGYAFASTMCIGDLLSLIHISEPTRHSLI
;
A
#
# COMPACT_ATOMS: atom_id res chain seq x y z
N MET A 1 3.52 37.34 9.09
CA MET A 1 2.52 36.76 8.16
C MET A 1 2.97 35.33 7.85
N LYS A 2 2.30 34.30 8.43
CA LYS A 2 2.60 32.90 8.11
C LYS A 2 2.02 32.60 6.73
N THR A 3 2.87 32.37 5.73
CA THR A 3 2.47 31.87 4.43
C THR A 3 1.81 30.49 4.64
N LYS A 4 0.51 30.44 4.39
CA LYS A 4 -0.28 29.21 4.41
C LYS A 4 0.28 28.31 3.29
N HIS A 5 1.14 27.36 3.63
CA HIS A 5 1.53 26.32 2.68
C HIS A 5 0.23 25.64 2.20
N ARG A 6 -0.16 25.93 0.97
CA ARG A 6 -1.18 25.13 0.27
C ARG A 6 -0.56 23.73 0.09
N GLY A 7 -0.94 22.79 0.95
CA GLY A 7 -0.55 21.39 0.81
C GLY A 7 -0.93 20.89 -0.59
N GLN A 8 -0.09 20.06 -1.17
CA GLN A 8 -0.40 19.44 -2.46
C GLN A 8 -1.71 18.66 -2.33
N MET A 9 -2.60 18.73 -3.32
CA MET A 9 -3.88 17.97 -3.31
C MET A 9 -3.66 16.47 -3.08
N SER A 10 -2.52 15.92 -3.52
CA SER A 10 -2.13 14.53 -3.30
C SER A 10 -1.83 14.19 -1.83
N GLU A 11 -1.71 15.18 -0.95
CA GLU A 11 -1.49 15.02 0.49
C GLU A 11 -2.73 15.45 1.31
N SER A 12 -3.89 15.60 0.64
CA SER A 12 -5.13 15.98 1.33
C SER A 12 -5.72 14.81 2.12
N PHE A 13 -6.44 15.14 3.20
CA PHE A 13 -7.17 14.15 3.99
C PHE A 13 -8.16 13.34 3.13
N LEU A 14 -8.84 13.98 2.18
CA LEU A 14 -9.78 13.31 1.28
C LEU A 14 -9.07 12.24 0.42
N THR A 15 -7.90 12.56 -0.13
CA THR A 15 -7.08 11.59 -0.87
C THR A 15 -6.70 10.40 0.02
N ALA A 16 -6.30 10.65 1.27
CA ALA A 16 -5.99 9.59 2.23
C ALA A 16 -7.18 8.65 2.47
N VAL A 17 -8.39 9.19 2.65
CA VAL A 17 -9.60 8.39 2.81
C VAL A 17 -9.85 7.49 1.61
N PHE A 18 -9.79 8.02 0.39
CA PHE A 18 -9.98 7.20 -0.82
C PHE A 18 -8.90 6.13 -0.98
N LEU A 19 -7.64 6.43 -0.69
CA LEU A 19 -6.55 5.46 -0.76
C LEU A 19 -6.70 4.35 0.28
N SER A 20 -7.11 4.69 1.51
CA SER A 20 -7.38 3.69 2.56
C SER A 20 -8.56 2.79 2.20
N LEU A 21 -9.63 3.34 1.63
CA LEU A 21 -10.77 2.55 1.15
C LEU A 21 -10.35 1.62 -0.01
N SER A 22 -9.55 2.14 -0.96
CA SER A 22 -9.01 1.34 -2.06
C SER A 22 -8.18 0.17 -1.53
N GLY A 23 -7.24 0.43 -0.62
CA GLY A 23 -6.41 -0.62 -0.01
C GLY A 23 -7.22 -1.67 0.75
N GLY A 24 -8.24 -1.26 1.51
CA GLY A 24 -9.14 -2.16 2.20
C GLY A 24 -9.99 -3.03 1.26
N LEU A 25 -10.48 -2.44 0.15
CA LEU A 25 -11.20 -3.17 -0.89
C LEU A 25 -10.31 -4.20 -1.60
N GLN A 26 -9.06 -3.86 -1.87
CA GLN A 26 -8.07 -4.75 -2.48
C GLN A 26 -7.77 -5.94 -1.57
N ASP A 27 -7.59 -5.72 -0.26
CA ASP A 27 -7.44 -6.79 0.73
C ASP A 27 -8.69 -7.67 0.83
N ALA A 28 -9.87 -7.07 0.90
CA ALA A 28 -11.13 -7.81 0.92
C ALA A 28 -11.30 -8.67 -0.34
N TYR A 29 -11.02 -8.12 -1.51
CA TYR A 29 -11.09 -8.84 -2.78
C TYR A 29 -10.14 -10.03 -2.82
N THR A 30 -8.86 -9.84 -2.50
CA THR A 30 -7.88 -10.93 -2.55
C THR A 30 -8.16 -11.98 -1.48
N TYR A 31 -8.59 -11.58 -0.30
CA TYR A 31 -8.91 -12.51 0.77
C TYR A 31 -10.17 -13.32 0.50
N LEU A 32 -11.25 -12.70 0.04
CA LEU A 32 -12.53 -13.37 -0.18
C LEU A 32 -12.56 -14.19 -1.48
N PHE A 33 -11.97 -13.67 -2.55
CA PHE A 33 -12.15 -14.22 -3.89
C PHE A 33 -10.88 -14.82 -4.51
N ARG A 34 -9.70 -14.57 -3.96
CA ARG A 34 -8.41 -14.98 -4.56
C ARG A 34 -7.55 -15.87 -3.67
N GLY A 35 -8.17 -16.64 -2.76
CA GLY A 35 -7.49 -17.71 -2.01
C GLY A 35 -6.92 -17.29 -0.67
N LYS A 36 -7.58 -16.36 0.06
CA LYS A 36 -7.26 -15.98 1.45
C LYS A 36 -5.89 -15.30 1.62
N VAL A 37 -5.45 -14.53 0.65
CA VAL A 37 -4.21 -13.75 0.68
C VAL A 37 -4.53 -12.28 0.92
N PHE A 38 -3.71 -11.57 1.67
CA PHE A 38 -3.80 -10.13 1.82
C PHE A 38 -2.89 -9.43 0.79
N ALA A 39 -3.41 -8.46 0.07
CA ALA A 39 -2.63 -7.68 -0.88
C ALA A 39 -1.75 -6.62 -0.19
N ASN A 40 -2.28 -5.99 0.86
CA ASN A 40 -1.63 -4.93 1.65
C ASN A 40 -1.11 -5.42 3.00
N ALA A 41 -1.92 -6.19 3.74
CA ALA A 41 -1.61 -6.63 5.11
C ALA A 41 -0.57 -7.76 5.10
N GLN A 42 0.66 -7.46 4.66
CA GLN A 42 1.73 -8.45 4.49
C GLN A 42 2.11 -9.18 5.78
N THR A 43 1.92 -8.54 6.93
CA THR A 43 2.10 -9.21 8.24
C THR A 43 1.17 -10.43 8.37
N GLY A 44 -0.08 -10.33 7.89
CA GLY A 44 -1.00 -11.46 7.85
C GLY A 44 -0.50 -12.61 6.96
N ASN A 45 0.04 -12.27 5.78
CA ASN A 45 0.65 -13.27 4.89
C ASN A 45 1.85 -13.97 5.52
N ILE A 46 2.71 -13.24 6.26
CA ILE A 46 3.87 -13.82 6.96
C ILE A 46 3.40 -14.80 8.03
N VAL A 47 2.39 -14.46 8.82
CA VAL A 47 1.81 -15.35 9.83
C VAL A 47 1.25 -16.63 9.20
N LEU A 48 0.42 -16.48 8.15
CA LEU A 48 -0.17 -17.61 7.44
C LEU A 48 0.90 -18.48 6.78
N MET A 49 1.91 -17.88 6.19
CA MET A 49 3.08 -18.57 5.63
C MET A 49 3.80 -19.41 6.68
N ALA A 50 4.05 -18.86 7.89
CA ALA A 50 4.68 -19.58 8.98
C ALA A 50 3.83 -20.77 9.45
N VAL A 51 2.52 -20.58 9.63
CA VAL A 51 1.58 -21.66 10.02
C VAL A 51 1.65 -22.82 9.03
N HIS A 52 1.61 -22.55 7.73
CA HIS A 52 1.68 -23.58 6.70
C HIS A 52 3.08 -24.21 6.56
N ALA A 53 4.14 -23.46 6.85
CA ALA A 53 5.50 -24.01 6.89
C ALA A 53 5.66 -25.04 8.00
N PHE A 54 5.16 -24.75 9.21
CA PHE A 54 5.16 -25.70 10.32
C PHE A 54 4.28 -26.93 10.06
N ALA A 55 3.21 -26.78 9.28
CA ALA A 55 2.37 -27.90 8.86
C ALA A 55 2.97 -28.72 7.69
N GLY A 56 4.12 -28.31 7.12
CA GLY A 56 4.74 -28.98 5.98
C GLY A 56 4.05 -28.74 4.62
N GLU A 57 3.12 -27.77 4.55
CA GLU A 57 2.32 -27.46 3.36
C GLU A 57 3.04 -26.47 2.42
N TRP A 58 4.16 -26.88 1.82
CA TRP A 58 5.02 -26.02 1.01
C TRP A 58 4.33 -25.32 -0.16
N GLY A 59 3.31 -25.93 -0.75
CA GLY A 59 2.51 -25.30 -1.81
C GLY A 59 1.77 -24.06 -1.32
N ARG A 60 1.29 -24.06 -0.09
CA ARG A 60 0.64 -22.91 0.55
C ARG A 60 1.66 -21.86 0.99
N VAL A 61 2.86 -22.26 1.40
CA VAL A 61 3.95 -21.33 1.70
C VAL A 61 4.25 -20.45 0.47
N LEU A 62 4.37 -21.05 -0.71
CA LEU A 62 4.58 -20.31 -1.96
C LEU A 62 3.43 -19.37 -2.29
N HIS A 63 2.19 -19.77 -1.97
CA HIS A 63 1.00 -18.96 -2.20
C HIS A 63 1.04 -17.62 -1.44
N TYR A 64 1.64 -17.57 -0.25
CA TYR A 64 1.83 -16.33 0.53
C TYR A 64 3.16 -15.64 0.22
N LEU A 65 4.21 -16.39 -0.13
CA LEU A 65 5.52 -15.84 -0.42
C LEU A 65 5.51 -14.98 -1.70
N VAL A 66 4.83 -15.43 -2.76
CA VAL A 66 4.80 -14.73 -4.05
C VAL A 66 4.22 -13.31 -3.92
N PRO A 67 3.03 -13.08 -3.32
CA PRO A 67 2.51 -11.72 -3.08
C PRO A 67 3.46 -10.85 -2.25
N LEU A 68 4.13 -11.42 -1.24
CA LEU A 68 5.12 -10.71 -0.43
C LEU A 68 6.31 -10.21 -1.28
N CYS A 69 6.85 -11.07 -2.16
CA CYS A 69 7.93 -10.70 -3.08
C CYS A 69 7.48 -9.62 -4.07
N PHE A 70 6.27 -9.74 -4.62
CA PHE A 70 5.72 -8.74 -5.53
C PHE A 70 5.39 -7.42 -4.85
N PHE A 71 5.01 -7.44 -3.58
CA PHE A 71 4.90 -6.23 -2.78
C PHE A 71 6.25 -5.52 -2.64
N ALA A 72 7.31 -6.24 -2.31
CA ALA A 72 8.66 -5.67 -2.23
C ALA A 72 9.13 -5.09 -3.58
N LEU A 73 8.85 -5.80 -4.69
CA LEU A 73 9.12 -5.30 -6.05
C LEU A 73 8.32 -4.03 -6.37
N GLY A 74 7.07 -3.94 -5.92
CA GLY A 74 6.23 -2.75 -6.10
C GLY A 74 6.78 -1.52 -5.36
N VAL A 75 7.24 -1.69 -4.11
CA VAL A 75 7.93 -0.63 -3.36
C VAL A 75 9.17 -0.15 -4.12
N PHE A 76 9.99 -1.08 -4.59
CA PHE A 76 11.21 -0.76 -5.36
C PHE A 76 10.88 -0.05 -6.69
N ALA A 77 9.87 -0.52 -7.43
CA ALA A 77 9.43 0.09 -8.68
C ALA A 77 8.93 1.53 -8.46
N ALA A 78 8.14 1.76 -7.43
CA ALA A 78 7.65 3.11 -7.09
C ALA A 78 8.79 4.06 -6.72
N GLU A 79 9.82 3.58 -6.01
CA GLU A 79 11.00 4.38 -5.68
C GLU A 79 11.81 4.73 -6.93
N LEU A 80 12.00 3.79 -7.85
CA LEU A 80 12.64 4.05 -9.14
C LEU A 80 11.85 5.06 -9.99
N MET A 81 10.52 4.94 -9.99
CA MET A 81 9.66 5.91 -10.68
C MET A 81 9.79 7.30 -10.05
N HIS A 82 9.82 7.39 -8.73
CA HIS A 82 10.05 8.65 -8.03
C HIS A 82 11.37 9.30 -8.47
N GLN A 83 12.48 8.58 -8.42
CA GLN A 83 13.80 9.10 -8.78
C GLN A 83 13.89 9.55 -10.25
N LYS A 84 13.29 8.78 -11.17
CA LYS A 84 13.36 9.09 -12.60
C LYS A 84 12.37 10.16 -13.05
N LEU A 85 11.18 10.22 -12.45
CA LEU A 85 10.05 11.03 -12.92
C LEU A 85 9.75 12.26 -12.06
N GLN A 86 10.49 12.49 -10.97
CA GLN A 86 10.29 13.67 -10.10
C GLN A 86 10.44 15.01 -10.83
N ASN A 87 11.20 15.05 -11.92
CA ASN A 87 11.46 16.25 -12.70
C ASN A 87 10.51 16.48 -13.89
N LEU A 88 9.47 15.63 -14.06
CA LEU A 88 8.50 15.81 -15.13
C LEU A 88 7.61 17.04 -14.86
N GLN A 89 7.66 18.02 -15.76
CA GLN A 89 6.95 19.30 -15.60
C GLN A 89 5.43 19.23 -15.84
N ARG A 90 4.93 18.25 -16.60
CA ARG A 90 3.53 18.18 -17.02
C ARG A 90 2.65 17.20 -16.24
N LEU A 91 3.20 16.09 -15.77
CA LEU A 91 2.47 15.04 -15.05
C LEU A 91 3.22 14.75 -13.75
N HIS A 92 2.52 14.86 -12.64
CA HIS A 92 3.10 14.48 -11.35
C HIS A 92 3.27 12.96 -11.30
N TRP A 93 4.47 12.46 -10.93
CA TRP A 93 4.79 11.03 -10.90
C TRP A 93 3.76 10.20 -10.11
N ARG A 94 3.14 10.76 -9.04
CA ARG A 94 2.06 10.12 -8.27
C ARG A 94 0.82 9.81 -9.12
N GLN A 95 0.49 10.67 -10.10
CA GLN A 95 -0.64 10.43 -11.01
C GLN A 95 -0.36 9.26 -11.94
N LEU A 96 0.89 9.08 -12.37
CA LEU A 96 1.30 7.94 -13.18
C LEU A 96 1.21 6.63 -12.38
N VAL A 97 1.57 6.66 -11.08
CA VAL A 97 1.40 5.51 -10.20
C VAL A 97 -0.08 5.12 -10.09
N VAL A 98 -0.98 6.08 -9.82
CA VAL A 98 -2.42 5.80 -9.72
C VAL A 98 -2.98 5.30 -11.05
N LEU A 99 -2.56 5.88 -12.18
CA LEU A 99 -2.98 5.40 -13.50
C LEU A 99 -2.52 3.95 -13.72
N GLY A 100 -1.26 3.63 -13.39
CA GLY A 100 -0.73 2.27 -13.46
C GLY A 100 -1.51 1.30 -12.57
N GLU A 101 -1.84 1.71 -11.34
CA GLU A 101 -2.68 0.95 -10.42
C GLU A 101 -4.06 0.65 -11.02
N VAL A 102 -4.75 1.66 -11.55
CA VAL A 102 -6.07 1.48 -12.18
C VAL A 102 -6.00 0.48 -13.34
N LEU A 103 -4.97 0.58 -14.20
CA LEU A 103 -4.80 -0.34 -15.33
C LEU A 103 -4.51 -1.77 -14.86
N LEU A 104 -3.65 -1.94 -13.86
CA LEU A 104 -3.33 -3.25 -13.28
C LEU A 104 -4.55 -3.90 -12.63
N LEU A 105 -5.29 -3.16 -11.80
CA LEU A 105 -6.50 -3.66 -11.15
C LEU A 105 -7.61 -3.98 -12.18
N PHE A 106 -7.75 -3.16 -13.21
CA PHE A 106 -8.66 -3.45 -14.31
C PHE A 106 -8.30 -4.75 -15.03
N ALA A 107 -7.02 -4.98 -15.34
CA ALA A 107 -6.54 -6.22 -15.93
C ALA A 107 -6.81 -7.44 -15.03
N VAL A 108 -6.61 -7.30 -13.71
CA VAL A 108 -6.90 -8.37 -12.73
C VAL A 108 -8.38 -8.78 -12.74
N GLY A 109 -9.29 -7.84 -13.03
CA GLY A 109 -10.72 -8.11 -13.15
C GLY A 109 -11.06 -9.17 -14.20
N PHE A 110 -10.24 -9.32 -15.24
CA PHE A 110 -10.44 -10.32 -16.31
C PHE A 110 -9.73 -11.65 -16.05
N LEU A 111 -8.91 -11.76 -15.01
CA LEU A 111 -8.19 -12.99 -14.71
C LEU A 111 -9.13 -14.06 -14.14
N PRO A 112 -9.11 -15.30 -14.69
CA PRO A 112 -9.90 -16.39 -14.17
C PRO A 112 -9.43 -16.83 -12.77
N GLN A 113 -10.28 -17.52 -12.03
CA GLN A 113 -9.97 -18.04 -10.69
C GLN A 113 -8.79 -19.05 -10.67
N SER A 114 -8.50 -19.68 -11.79
CA SER A 114 -7.32 -20.58 -11.90
C SER A 114 -5.98 -19.84 -11.78
N GLN A 115 -5.96 -18.52 -11.97
CA GLN A 115 -4.77 -17.68 -11.92
C GLN A 115 -4.72 -16.81 -10.66
N ASN A 116 -5.22 -17.30 -9.53
CA ASN A 116 -5.25 -16.56 -8.28
C ASN A 116 -3.85 -16.09 -7.82
N LEU A 117 -2.82 -16.90 -8.03
CA LEU A 117 -1.45 -16.55 -7.65
C LEU A 117 -0.97 -15.29 -8.40
N LEU A 118 -1.21 -15.26 -9.73
CA LEU A 118 -0.88 -14.10 -10.55
C LEU A 118 -1.71 -12.87 -10.18
N ALA A 119 -3.01 -13.05 -9.95
CA ALA A 119 -3.89 -11.96 -9.52
C ALA A 119 -3.41 -11.35 -8.19
N ASN A 120 -3.11 -12.18 -7.18
CA ASN A 120 -2.60 -11.73 -5.89
C ASN A 120 -1.24 -11.02 -6.02
N ALA A 121 -0.34 -11.52 -6.89
CA ALA A 121 0.95 -10.89 -7.16
C ALA A 121 0.77 -9.48 -7.75
N ILE A 122 -0.09 -9.32 -8.76
CA ILE A 122 -0.36 -8.02 -9.40
C ILE A 122 -1.01 -7.05 -8.42
N VAL A 123 -2.02 -7.48 -7.65
CA VAL A 123 -2.68 -6.61 -6.68
C VAL A 123 -1.71 -6.19 -5.58
N SER A 124 -0.89 -7.09 -5.04
CA SER A 124 0.13 -6.76 -4.03
C SER A 124 1.18 -5.78 -4.55
N PHE A 125 1.62 -5.96 -5.80
CA PHE A 125 2.52 -5.03 -6.47
C PHE A 125 1.89 -3.63 -6.60
N SER A 126 0.64 -3.56 -7.04
CA SER A 126 -0.12 -2.31 -7.20
C SER A 126 -0.31 -1.59 -5.86
N CYS A 127 -0.73 -2.32 -4.80
CA CYS A 127 -0.84 -1.80 -3.45
C CYS A 127 0.48 -1.20 -2.94
N ALA A 128 1.59 -1.90 -3.15
CA ALA A 128 2.91 -1.44 -2.72
C ALA A 128 3.31 -0.13 -3.41
N MET A 129 3.02 0.01 -4.70
CA MET A 129 3.26 1.25 -5.44
C MET A 129 2.43 2.41 -4.85
N GLN A 130 1.16 2.17 -4.53
CA GLN A 130 0.28 3.15 -3.90
C GLN A 130 0.82 3.60 -2.53
N VAL A 131 1.17 2.65 -1.65
CA VAL A 131 1.71 2.94 -0.32
C VAL A 131 2.99 3.77 -0.40
N GLN A 132 3.90 3.41 -1.30
CA GLN A 132 5.17 4.13 -1.48
C GLN A 132 4.96 5.53 -2.06
N ALA A 133 4.01 5.71 -2.99
CA ALA A 133 3.73 7.00 -3.61
C ALA A 133 3.06 8.00 -2.65
N PHE A 134 2.25 7.51 -1.71
CA PHE A 134 1.42 8.35 -0.83
C PHE A 134 1.79 8.19 0.65
N ARG A 135 3.09 8.30 0.96
CA ARG A 135 3.63 8.13 2.33
C ARG A 135 3.38 9.31 3.27
N LYS A 136 2.79 10.41 2.79
CA LYS A 136 2.57 11.63 3.58
C LYS A 136 1.17 12.20 3.34
N VAL A 137 0.53 12.63 4.44
CA VAL A 137 -0.71 13.42 4.45
C VAL A 137 -0.48 14.65 5.29
N ASN A 138 -0.71 15.83 4.72
CA ASN A 138 -0.47 17.13 5.39
C ASN A 138 0.92 17.27 6.02
N GLY A 139 1.94 16.63 5.43
CA GLY A 139 3.31 16.64 5.94
C GLY A 139 3.62 15.57 6.99
N TYR A 140 2.63 14.83 7.49
CA TYR A 140 2.79 13.74 8.44
C TYR A 140 2.97 12.40 7.72
N ALA A 141 3.75 11.49 8.31
CA ALA A 141 3.88 10.14 7.78
C ALA A 141 2.51 9.44 7.81
N PHE A 142 2.13 8.86 6.69
CA PHE A 142 0.86 8.17 6.52
C PHE A 142 1.12 6.84 5.81
N ALA A 143 0.50 5.78 6.31
CA ALA A 143 0.51 4.48 5.65
C ALA A 143 -0.94 4.05 5.42
N SER A 144 -1.44 4.24 4.21
CA SER A 144 -2.84 3.96 3.82
C SER A 144 -3.34 2.55 4.17
N THR A 145 -2.44 1.67 4.58
CA THR A 145 -2.68 0.24 4.84
C THR A 145 -2.43 -0.17 6.29
N MET A 146 -1.95 0.75 7.14
CA MET A 146 -1.61 0.48 8.54
C MET A 146 -2.45 1.34 9.48
N CYS A 147 -3.73 1.02 9.63
CA CYS A 147 -4.66 1.74 10.52
C CYS A 147 -4.11 1.92 11.96
N ILE A 148 -3.37 0.94 12.48
CA ILE A 148 -2.76 1.01 13.82
C ILE A 148 -1.61 2.01 13.84
N GLY A 149 -0.77 2.06 12.82
CA GLY A 149 0.33 3.03 12.70
C GLY A 149 -0.19 4.46 12.62
N ASP A 150 -1.27 4.68 11.86
CA ASP A 150 -1.91 5.98 11.72
C ASP A 150 -2.60 6.40 13.02
N LEU A 151 -3.23 5.47 13.74
CA LEU A 151 -3.84 5.73 15.06
C LEU A 151 -2.77 6.12 16.10
N LEU A 152 -1.62 5.44 16.12
CA LEU A 152 -0.49 5.79 16.98
C LEU A 152 0.06 7.17 16.65
N SER A 153 0.16 7.51 15.36
CA SER A 153 0.59 8.84 14.90
C SER A 153 -0.36 9.93 15.36
N LEU A 154 -1.68 9.69 15.35
CA LEU A 154 -2.69 10.62 15.87
C LEU A 154 -2.55 10.84 17.38
N ILE A 155 -2.26 9.79 18.14
CA ILE A 155 -2.04 9.90 19.60
C ILE A 155 -0.79 10.74 19.88
N HIS A 156 0.31 10.55 19.15
CA HIS A 156 1.54 11.34 19.30
C HIS A 156 1.38 12.82 18.88
N ILE A 157 0.49 13.11 17.94
CA ILE A 157 0.17 14.50 17.54
C ILE A 157 -0.67 15.19 18.62
N SER A 158 -1.52 14.45 19.32
CA SER A 158 -2.40 14.98 20.38
C SER A 158 -1.70 15.11 21.75
N GLU A 159 -0.53 14.49 21.95
CA GLU A 159 0.28 14.73 23.14
C GLU A 159 1.10 16.01 22.95
N PRO A 160 0.78 17.11 23.63
CA PRO A 160 1.68 18.26 23.68
C PRO A 160 2.97 17.78 24.34
N THR A 161 4.07 17.89 23.62
CA THR A 161 5.42 17.59 24.09
C THR A 161 5.63 18.19 25.48
N ARG A 162 5.53 17.38 26.51
CA ARG A 162 5.91 17.69 27.89
C ARG A 162 7.44 17.61 28.06
N HIS A 163 8.20 18.12 27.10
CA HIS A 163 9.66 18.25 27.16
C HIS A 163 10.08 19.71 27.10
N SER A 164 9.59 20.50 28.06
CA SER A 164 10.23 21.76 28.40
C SER A 164 10.02 22.09 29.86
N LEU A 165 10.46 21.21 30.76
CA LEU A 165 10.66 21.54 32.18
C LEU A 165 11.67 20.53 32.75
N ILE A 166 12.94 20.72 32.44
CA ILE A 166 14.09 20.57 33.37
C ILE A 166 15.16 21.54 32.86
#